data_76bdd84014f73bca137fc356d9d3988a
#
_entry.id   76bdd84014f73bca137fc356d9d3988a
#
_cell.length_a   1.000
_cell.length_b   1.000
_cell.length_c   1.000
_cell.angle_alpha   90.00
_cell.angle_beta   90.00
_cell.angle_gamma   90.00
#
_symmetry.space_group_name_H-M   'P 1'
#
loop_
_entity.id
_entity.type
_entity.pdbx_description
1 polymer ?
#
loop_
_entity_poly.entity_id
_entity_poly.type
_entity_poly.pdbx_seq_one_letter_code
_entity_poly.pdbx_strand_id
1 'polypeptide(L)'
;VLLKWKAPVSASEKPEQYNVYRNNILIGRTFSTSYIDKEPETGIQSYSVSASYTDNKESAVATTSIYVYELKIPTDVTTSTDGKNILVKWKEPIYQQMIYWGNGTAYLSLGFKQPFYFGQRWNKEDLKPLHGHLVESVSFIPTSGSSYTLNIIQGKRKYVQKLTNLPFDKLIEIPLKEPFVIDASQELIIAFHAEAKLSTAYPAVMDEGPAVNGKGNLISFDGETWEYLYEPSENENENYDFNFFLAATVSSKTKDIPTIKTASNDTTLLSKSSAMPILTRISEVGSSLRSSQASAFPTITGYNIYRNGSKIGNVPNKFITQYIDKQAPTGSILYQVSTLYGKDESKKADADKEVNVGNEKIILSETTISPTVFTDQVELFGNEKVDLLEVITLDGKTVIRQKNPGKIVYTGSLSSGIYIF
;
A
#
# COMPACT_ATOMS: atom_id res chain seq x y z
N VAL A 1 3.96 -20.76 4.48
CA VAL A 1 4.52 -20.19 5.71
C VAL A 1 5.55 -21.15 6.28
N LEU A 2 6.74 -20.67 6.63
CA LEU A 2 7.76 -21.44 7.31
C LEU A 2 7.70 -21.11 8.82
N LEU A 3 7.38 -22.11 9.61
CA LEU A 3 7.40 -22.06 11.07
C LEU A 3 8.74 -22.60 11.59
N LYS A 4 9.30 -21.95 12.62
CA LYS A 4 10.47 -22.42 13.34
C LYS A 4 10.28 -22.16 14.83
N TRP A 5 10.70 -23.09 15.67
CA TRP A 5 10.64 -22.96 17.12
C TRP A 5 11.88 -23.55 17.80
N LYS A 6 12.02 -23.28 19.07
CA LYS A 6 13.03 -23.91 19.91
C LYS A 6 12.42 -25.10 20.64
N ALA A 7 13.15 -26.17 20.74
CA ALA A 7 12.73 -27.31 21.56
C ALA A 7 12.58 -26.89 23.04
N PRO A 8 11.63 -27.47 23.79
CA PRO A 8 11.49 -27.22 25.21
C PRO A 8 12.81 -27.54 25.97
N VAL A 9 13.14 -26.70 26.92
CA VAL A 9 14.40 -26.81 27.73
C VAL A 9 14.17 -27.70 28.96
N SER A 10 13.17 -28.56 29.00
CA SER A 10 12.93 -29.44 30.14
C SER A 10 13.89 -30.60 30.15
N ALA A 11 14.50 -30.87 31.31
CA ALA A 11 15.60 -31.81 31.47
C ALA A 11 15.18 -33.27 31.59
N SER A 12 13.90 -33.61 31.76
CA SER A 12 13.47 -34.97 32.12
C SER A 12 12.95 -35.80 30.94
N GLU A 13 12.35 -35.20 29.94
CA GLU A 13 11.83 -35.92 28.75
C GLU A 13 12.05 -35.12 27.48
N LYS A 14 12.46 -35.79 26.40
CA LYS A 14 12.52 -35.18 25.06
C LYS A 14 11.18 -35.38 24.36
N PRO A 15 10.68 -34.39 23.63
CA PRO A 15 9.49 -34.57 22.81
C PRO A 15 9.71 -35.69 21.78
N GLU A 16 8.71 -36.54 21.57
CA GLU A 16 8.69 -37.50 20.47
C GLU A 16 8.43 -36.82 19.13
N GLN A 17 7.51 -35.85 19.12
CA GLN A 17 7.16 -35.07 17.94
C GLN A 17 6.52 -33.74 18.34
N TYR A 18 6.22 -32.91 17.35
CA TYR A 18 5.49 -31.66 17.52
C TYR A 18 4.21 -31.69 16.72
N ASN A 19 3.11 -31.23 17.33
CA ASN A 19 1.85 -30.96 16.65
C ASN A 19 1.81 -29.50 16.22
N VAL A 20 1.44 -29.26 14.98
CA VAL A 20 1.36 -27.90 14.39
C VAL A 20 -0.07 -27.60 14.04
N TYR A 21 -0.56 -26.49 14.54
CA TYR A 21 -1.93 -26.02 14.34
C TYR A 21 -1.97 -24.71 13.58
N ARG A 22 -2.99 -24.53 12.76
CA ARG A 22 -3.39 -23.26 12.16
C ARG A 22 -4.82 -22.95 12.56
N ASN A 23 -5.07 -21.77 13.15
CA ASN A 23 -6.39 -21.36 13.65
C ASN A 23 -7.05 -22.45 14.51
N ASN A 24 -6.26 -23.05 15.43
CA ASN A 24 -6.63 -24.16 16.31
C ASN A 24 -6.96 -25.49 15.60
N ILE A 25 -6.73 -25.61 14.30
CA ILE A 25 -6.90 -26.84 13.53
C ILE A 25 -5.53 -27.49 13.34
N LEU A 26 -5.37 -28.78 13.68
CA LEU A 26 -4.15 -29.52 13.44
C LEU A 26 -3.87 -29.64 11.94
N ILE A 27 -2.77 -29.06 11.46
CA ILE A 27 -2.37 -29.07 10.06
C ILE A 27 -1.21 -30.03 9.77
N GLY A 28 -0.55 -30.53 10.82
CA GLY A 28 0.52 -31.51 10.65
C GLY A 28 1.26 -31.84 11.92
N ARG A 29 2.12 -32.87 11.78
CA ARG A 29 3.05 -33.32 12.81
C ARG A 29 4.44 -33.41 12.23
N THR A 30 5.46 -33.16 13.07
CA THR A 30 6.85 -33.20 12.63
C THR A 30 7.79 -33.58 13.79
N PHE A 31 8.88 -34.25 13.46
CA PHE A 31 9.99 -34.51 14.40
C PHE A 31 11.02 -33.38 14.42
N SER A 32 10.92 -32.43 13.48
CA SER A 32 11.80 -31.28 13.34
C SER A 32 11.27 -30.09 14.15
N THR A 33 12.14 -29.18 14.52
CA THR A 33 11.78 -27.86 15.08
C THR A 33 11.41 -26.83 14.01
N SER A 34 10.91 -27.31 12.87
CA SER A 34 10.37 -26.49 11.77
C SER A 34 9.27 -27.24 11.02
N TYR A 35 8.37 -26.46 10.43
CA TYR A 35 7.26 -26.95 9.60
C TYR A 35 6.96 -25.96 8.48
N ILE A 36 6.60 -26.44 7.30
CA ILE A 36 6.18 -25.61 6.17
C ILE A 36 4.70 -25.85 5.91
N ASP A 37 3.88 -24.84 6.18
CA ASP A 37 2.51 -24.78 5.65
C ASP A 37 2.57 -24.31 4.19
N LYS A 38 2.20 -25.18 3.27
CA LYS A 38 2.31 -24.95 1.82
C LYS A 38 1.13 -24.19 1.24
N GLU A 39 -0.02 -24.26 1.90
CA GLU A 39 -1.29 -23.72 1.42
C GLU A 39 -2.01 -22.94 2.54
N PRO A 40 -1.37 -21.90 3.08
CA PRO A 40 -2.04 -21.06 4.06
C PRO A 40 -3.16 -20.25 3.38
N GLU A 41 -4.27 -20.08 4.09
CA GLU A 41 -5.31 -19.15 3.65
C GLU A 41 -4.82 -17.71 3.75
N THR A 42 -5.38 -16.82 2.93
CA THR A 42 -5.08 -15.38 3.01
C THR A 42 -5.69 -14.75 4.26
N GLY A 43 -5.07 -13.67 4.75
CA GLY A 43 -5.48 -12.99 5.97
C GLY A 43 -4.64 -13.37 7.18
N ILE A 44 -5.11 -13.00 8.38
CA ILE A 44 -4.42 -13.31 9.63
C ILE A 44 -4.55 -14.80 9.92
N GLN A 45 -3.41 -15.47 10.03
CA GLN A 45 -3.30 -16.88 10.40
C GLN A 45 -2.61 -16.99 11.77
N SER A 46 -3.27 -17.66 12.71
CA SER A 46 -2.69 -17.99 14.00
C SER A 46 -2.07 -19.39 13.93
N TYR A 47 -0.79 -19.50 14.22
CA TYR A 47 -0.10 -20.77 14.29
C TYR A 47 0.26 -21.11 15.72
N SER A 48 0.03 -22.36 16.10
CA SER A 48 0.41 -22.89 17.42
C SER A 48 1.18 -24.18 17.27
N VAL A 49 2.15 -24.39 18.16
CA VAL A 49 2.94 -25.61 18.21
C VAL A 49 2.94 -26.14 19.65
N SER A 50 2.66 -27.42 19.82
CA SER A 50 2.84 -28.15 21.06
C SER A 50 3.87 -29.26 20.88
N ALA A 51 4.51 -29.67 21.96
CA ALA A 51 5.37 -30.83 22.03
C ALA A 51 4.58 -32.04 22.54
N SER A 52 4.65 -33.17 21.82
CA SER A 52 4.05 -34.44 22.21
C SER A 52 5.11 -35.35 22.81
N TYR A 53 4.78 -35.99 23.93
CA TYR A 53 5.64 -36.86 24.70
C TYR A 53 5.07 -38.29 24.77
N THR A 54 5.80 -39.24 25.35
CA THR A 54 5.29 -40.56 25.67
C THR A 54 3.97 -40.49 26.45
N ASP A 55 3.17 -41.54 26.38
CA ASP A 55 1.86 -41.66 27.04
C ASP A 55 0.81 -40.63 26.60
N ASN A 56 0.90 -40.13 25.35
CA ASN A 56 0.00 -39.12 24.80
C ASN A 56 -0.06 -37.80 25.59
N LYS A 57 0.97 -37.49 26.35
CA LYS A 57 1.10 -36.18 27.01
C LYS A 57 1.44 -35.11 25.98
N GLU A 58 0.82 -33.95 26.10
CA GLU A 58 1.05 -32.80 25.24
C GLU A 58 1.32 -31.56 26.06
N SER A 59 2.28 -30.74 25.64
CA SER A 59 2.58 -29.45 26.29
C SER A 59 1.51 -28.40 26.00
N ALA A 60 1.52 -27.32 26.78
CA ALA A 60 0.88 -26.09 26.34
C ALA A 60 1.42 -25.63 24.98
N VAL A 61 0.61 -24.92 24.22
CA VAL A 61 0.97 -24.42 22.89
C VAL A 61 1.80 -23.13 22.98
N ALA A 62 2.80 -23.00 22.12
CA ALA A 62 3.43 -21.73 21.79
C ALA A 62 2.75 -21.18 20.52
N THR A 63 2.30 -19.92 20.58
CA THR A 63 1.48 -19.33 19.53
C THR A 63 2.17 -18.12 18.89
N THR A 64 1.98 -17.95 17.59
CA THR A 64 2.35 -16.74 16.82
C THR A 64 1.29 -16.47 15.74
N SER A 65 1.25 -15.25 15.22
CA SER A 65 0.35 -14.89 14.13
C SER A 65 1.13 -14.22 13.00
N ILE A 66 0.65 -14.43 11.76
CA ILE A 66 1.20 -13.81 10.57
C ILE A 66 0.05 -13.41 9.63
N TYR A 67 0.21 -12.31 8.93
CA TYR A 67 -0.69 -11.96 7.83
C TYR A 67 -0.18 -12.60 6.53
N VAL A 68 -1.01 -13.46 5.94
CA VAL A 68 -0.75 -14.10 4.65
C VAL A 68 -1.39 -13.27 3.54
N TYR A 69 -0.58 -12.70 2.67
CA TYR A 69 -1.04 -11.91 1.54
C TYR A 69 -1.39 -12.81 0.35
N GLU A 70 -2.46 -12.45 -0.38
CA GLU A 70 -2.65 -12.96 -1.73
C GLU A 70 -1.54 -12.42 -2.64
N LEU A 71 -0.98 -13.25 -3.50
CA LEU A 71 0.00 -12.82 -4.50
C LEU A 71 -0.72 -12.05 -5.62
N LYS A 72 -0.71 -10.73 -5.53
CA LYS A 72 -1.42 -9.85 -6.47
C LYS A 72 -0.82 -9.89 -7.86
N ILE A 73 -1.69 -9.88 -8.86
CA ILE A 73 -1.33 -9.75 -10.27
C ILE A 73 -0.98 -8.29 -10.61
N PRO A 74 -0.21 -8.02 -11.68
CA PRO A 74 -0.04 -6.67 -12.21
C PRO A 74 -1.38 -6.07 -12.62
N THR A 75 -1.47 -4.74 -12.64
CA THR A 75 -2.66 -4.03 -13.11
C THR A 75 -2.37 -3.25 -14.39
N ASP A 76 -3.43 -2.81 -15.07
CA ASP A 76 -3.34 -1.98 -16.28
C ASP A 76 -2.37 -2.55 -17.31
N VAL A 77 -2.47 -3.87 -17.57
CA VAL A 77 -1.68 -4.50 -18.63
C VAL A 77 -2.20 -4.04 -19.97
N THR A 78 -1.38 -3.33 -20.71
CA THR A 78 -1.72 -2.72 -22.01
C THR A 78 -0.73 -3.14 -23.06
N THR A 79 -1.19 -3.12 -24.31
CA THR A 79 -0.36 -3.44 -25.47
C THR A 79 -0.41 -2.32 -26.51
N SER A 80 0.73 -2.06 -27.15
CA SER A 80 0.84 -1.19 -28.30
C SER A 80 1.85 -1.75 -29.29
N THR A 81 1.74 -1.39 -30.58
CA THR A 81 2.63 -1.86 -31.62
C THR A 81 3.25 -0.69 -32.40
N ASP A 82 4.47 -0.85 -32.82
CA ASP A 82 5.18 0.00 -33.79
C ASP A 82 5.30 -0.66 -35.17
N GLY A 83 4.42 -1.63 -35.44
CA GLY A 83 4.37 -2.39 -36.72
C GLY A 83 5.05 -3.77 -36.67
N LYS A 84 6.17 -3.95 -35.98
CA LYS A 84 6.88 -5.24 -35.83
C LYS A 84 7.06 -5.65 -34.36
N ASN A 85 7.21 -4.69 -33.50
CA ASN A 85 7.42 -4.94 -32.08
C ASN A 85 6.13 -4.69 -31.33
N ILE A 86 5.88 -5.52 -30.30
CA ILE A 86 4.77 -5.29 -29.40
C ILE A 86 5.36 -4.81 -28.06
N LEU A 87 4.97 -3.62 -27.65
CA LEU A 87 5.28 -3.09 -26.34
C LEU A 87 4.16 -3.48 -25.37
N VAL A 88 4.51 -4.27 -24.38
CA VAL A 88 3.61 -4.65 -23.25
C VAL A 88 3.99 -3.77 -22.06
N LYS A 89 3.02 -3.06 -21.48
CA LYS A 89 3.19 -2.24 -20.26
C LYS A 89 2.21 -2.69 -19.18
N TRP A 90 2.59 -2.49 -17.93
CA TRP A 90 1.73 -2.79 -16.77
C TRP A 90 2.04 -1.85 -15.61
N LYS A 91 1.23 -1.89 -14.56
CA LYS A 91 1.52 -1.26 -13.29
C LYS A 91 1.84 -2.31 -12.22
N GLU A 92 2.77 -1.97 -11.35
CA GLU A 92 3.09 -2.77 -10.16
C GLU A 92 1.84 -2.93 -9.28
N PRO A 93 1.55 -4.14 -8.76
CA PRO A 93 0.45 -4.32 -7.82
C PRO A 93 0.74 -3.62 -6.49
N ILE A 94 -0.26 -2.94 -5.95
CA ILE A 94 -0.15 -2.20 -4.69
C ILE A 94 -0.86 -2.98 -3.60
N TYR A 95 -0.15 -3.22 -2.50
CA TYR A 95 -0.69 -3.73 -1.26
C TYR A 95 -1.06 -2.58 -0.34
N GLN A 96 -2.04 -2.83 0.51
CA GLN A 96 -2.41 -1.94 1.60
C GLN A 96 -2.63 -2.76 2.86
N GLN A 97 -2.28 -2.20 4.00
CA GLN A 97 -2.62 -2.72 5.31
C GLN A 97 -3.03 -1.58 6.21
N MET A 98 -3.88 -1.89 7.17
CA MET A 98 -4.26 -0.97 8.23
C MET A 98 -3.40 -1.26 9.46
N ILE A 99 -2.78 -0.25 10.03
CA ILE A 99 -2.06 -0.35 11.30
C ILE A 99 -2.88 0.33 12.39
N TYR A 100 -3.05 -0.38 13.50
CA TYR A 100 -3.94 0.02 14.60
C TYR A 100 -3.59 -0.70 15.90
N TRP A 101 -3.59 0.02 17.01
CA TRP A 101 -3.49 -0.55 18.34
C TRP A 101 -4.87 -0.57 18.98
N GLY A 102 -5.41 -1.78 19.26
CA GLY A 102 -6.70 -1.94 19.89
C GLY A 102 -7.47 -3.18 19.45
N ASN A 103 -8.68 -3.35 19.95
CA ASN A 103 -9.55 -4.49 19.63
C ASN A 103 -10.53 -4.24 18.47
N GLY A 104 -10.60 -3.00 17.99
CA GLY A 104 -11.38 -2.63 16.82
C GLY A 104 -12.86 -2.38 17.02
N THR A 105 -13.36 -2.41 18.23
CA THR A 105 -14.77 -2.11 18.55
C THR A 105 -14.87 -0.75 19.26
N ALA A 106 -15.57 0.20 18.67
CA ALA A 106 -15.79 1.51 19.30
C ALA A 106 -16.76 1.37 20.50
N TYR A 107 -16.39 1.92 21.64
CA TYR A 107 -17.10 1.71 22.90
C TYR A 107 -17.42 2.98 23.68
N LEU A 108 -16.43 3.86 23.87
CA LEU A 108 -16.53 5.07 24.67
C LEU A 108 -16.05 6.29 23.90
N SER A 109 -16.46 7.47 24.36
CA SER A 109 -15.89 8.75 23.95
C SER A 109 -15.35 9.52 25.14
N LEU A 110 -14.23 10.19 24.93
CA LEU A 110 -13.52 11.00 25.92
C LEU A 110 -13.46 12.46 25.45
N GLY A 111 -13.58 13.38 26.40
CA GLY A 111 -13.41 14.80 26.19
C GLY A 111 -12.75 15.51 27.36
N PHE A 112 -12.15 16.66 27.07
CA PHE A 112 -11.62 17.60 28.06
C PHE A 112 -12.26 18.97 27.86
N LYS A 113 -12.24 19.80 28.90
CA LYS A 113 -12.73 21.19 28.83
C LYS A 113 -11.87 22.11 27.95
N GLN A 114 -10.71 21.64 27.55
CA GLN A 114 -9.74 22.36 26.69
C GLN A 114 -9.39 21.51 25.47
N PRO A 115 -8.88 22.13 24.40
CA PRO A 115 -8.36 21.39 23.26
C PRO A 115 -7.23 20.45 23.67
N PHE A 116 -7.16 19.29 23.05
CA PHE A 116 -6.14 18.28 23.32
C PHE A 116 -5.85 17.43 22.09
N TYR A 117 -4.74 16.71 22.15
CA TYR A 117 -4.39 15.72 21.17
C TYR A 117 -4.69 14.33 21.72
N PHE A 118 -5.19 13.45 20.86
CA PHE A 118 -5.31 12.02 21.14
C PHE A 118 -4.76 11.24 19.95
N GLY A 119 -4.09 10.11 20.20
CA GLY A 119 -3.43 9.42 19.11
C GLY A 119 -2.83 8.07 19.48
N GLN A 120 -2.15 7.51 18.50
CA GLN A 120 -1.44 6.25 18.60
C GLN A 120 0.02 6.42 18.18
N ARG A 121 0.91 5.57 18.77
CA ARG A 121 2.35 5.57 18.55
C ARG A 121 2.82 4.21 18.06
N TRP A 122 3.70 4.22 17.11
CA TRP A 122 4.51 3.08 16.67
C TRP A 122 5.97 3.37 16.94
N ASN A 123 6.64 2.50 17.67
CA ASN A 123 8.07 2.63 17.90
C ASN A 123 8.87 2.15 16.68
N LYS A 124 10.20 2.31 16.72
CA LYS A 124 11.09 1.93 15.61
C LYS A 124 10.98 0.46 15.23
N GLU A 125 10.84 -0.44 16.21
CA GLU A 125 10.71 -1.87 15.98
C GLU A 125 9.39 -2.21 15.27
N ASP A 126 8.29 -1.58 15.69
CA ASP A 126 6.98 -1.74 15.06
C ASP A 126 6.99 -1.31 13.59
N LEU A 127 7.82 -0.31 13.24
CA LEU A 127 7.88 0.29 11.91
C LEU A 127 8.89 -0.36 10.96
N LYS A 128 9.79 -1.21 11.45
CA LYS A 128 10.80 -1.87 10.59
C LYS A 128 10.23 -2.47 9.30
N PRO A 129 9.10 -3.20 9.33
CA PRO A 129 8.52 -3.77 8.13
C PRO A 129 7.98 -2.75 7.12
N LEU A 130 7.79 -1.49 7.56
CA LEU A 130 7.14 -0.42 6.80
C LEU A 130 8.09 0.71 6.40
N HIS A 131 9.39 0.54 6.58
CA HIS A 131 10.36 1.57 6.22
C HIS A 131 10.27 1.97 4.74
N GLY A 132 10.17 3.27 4.46
CA GLY A 132 10.01 3.81 3.11
C GLY A 132 8.60 3.71 2.52
N HIS A 133 7.68 2.99 3.17
CA HIS A 133 6.29 2.87 2.74
C HIS A 133 5.47 4.11 3.10
N LEU A 134 4.27 4.22 2.51
CA LEU A 134 3.46 5.42 2.57
C LEU A 134 2.22 5.24 3.44
N VAL A 135 2.02 6.12 4.43
CA VAL A 135 0.69 6.36 5.00
C VAL A 135 -0.13 7.12 3.96
N GLU A 136 -1.23 6.53 3.50
CA GLU A 136 -2.11 7.09 2.47
C GLU A 136 -3.34 7.77 3.09
N SER A 137 -3.85 7.23 4.20
CA SER A 137 -5.06 7.71 4.86
C SER A 137 -5.08 7.38 6.35
N VAL A 138 -5.95 8.05 7.10
CA VAL A 138 -6.23 7.78 8.51
C VAL A 138 -7.73 7.66 8.71
N SER A 139 -8.17 6.61 9.39
CA SER A 139 -9.57 6.36 9.73
C SER A 139 -9.83 6.66 11.20
N PHE A 140 -10.96 7.28 11.51
CA PHE A 140 -11.42 7.53 12.88
C PHE A 140 -12.93 7.83 12.89
N ILE A 141 -13.51 7.99 14.07
CA ILE A 141 -14.90 8.39 14.25
C ILE A 141 -14.93 9.82 14.81
N PRO A 142 -15.24 10.85 13.98
CA PRO A 142 -15.47 12.19 14.48
C PRO A 142 -16.84 12.28 15.20
N THR A 143 -16.91 12.96 16.34
CA THR A 143 -18.14 13.16 17.09
C THR A 143 -18.76 14.52 16.82
N SER A 144 -20.09 14.61 16.86
CA SER A 144 -20.83 15.84 16.68
C SER A 144 -20.40 16.93 17.68
N GLY A 145 -20.36 18.18 17.23
CA GLY A 145 -19.98 19.30 18.07
C GLY A 145 -18.49 19.44 18.35
N SER A 146 -17.65 18.75 17.56
CA SER A 146 -16.19 18.79 17.68
C SER A 146 -15.52 19.27 16.40
N SER A 147 -14.30 19.78 16.51
CA SER A 147 -13.45 20.09 15.36
C SER A 147 -12.12 19.33 15.46
N TYR A 148 -11.51 19.03 14.30
CA TYR A 148 -10.35 18.15 14.23
C TYR A 148 -9.27 18.66 13.28
N THR A 149 -8.03 18.42 13.68
CA THR A 149 -6.85 18.58 12.82
C THR A 149 -6.00 17.31 12.94
N LEU A 150 -5.79 16.61 11.83
CA LEU A 150 -4.91 15.45 11.76
C LEU A 150 -3.46 15.91 11.84
N ASN A 151 -2.68 15.25 12.69
CA ASN A 151 -1.24 15.42 12.83
C ASN A 151 -0.54 14.08 12.67
N ILE A 152 0.52 14.02 11.84
CA ILE A 152 1.44 12.89 11.78
C ILE A 152 2.82 13.43 12.13
N ILE A 153 3.45 12.86 13.16
CA ILE A 153 4.69 13.35 13.74
C ILE A 153 5.73 12.24 13.69
N GLN A 154 6.90 12.53 13.14
CA GLN A 154 8.01 11.59 13.10
C GLN A 154 9.34 12.32 13.22
N GLY A 155 9.94 12.30 14.39
CA GLY A 155 11.10 13.14 14.70
C GLY A 155 10.79 14.62 14.49
N LYS A 156 11.55 15.29 13.62
CA LYS A 156 11.29 16.69 13.25
C LYS A 156 10.30 16.88 12.10
N ARG A 157 9.83 15.80 11.48
CA ARG A 157 8.83 15.87 10.40
C ARG A 157 7.44 15.93 10.99
N LYS A 158 6.66 16.90 10.54
CA LYS A 158 5.26 17.08 10.95
C LYS A 158 4.39 17.27 9.72
N TYR A 159 3.34 16.46 9.60
CA TYR A 159 2.27 16.66 8.65
C TYR A 159 1.04 17.14 9.39
N VAL A 160 0.37 18.17 8.86
CA VAL A 160 -0.81 18.77 9.49
C VAL A 160 -1.90 18.96 8.45
N GLN A 161 -3.10 18.43 8.74
CA GLN A 161 -4.26 18.58 7.86
C GLN A 161 -5.49 18.97 8.68
N LYS A 162 -5.96 20.22 8.53
CA LYS A 162 -7.23 20.65 9.09
C LYS A 162 -8.38 19.96 8.37
N LEU A 163 -9.32 19.43 9.14
CA LEU A 163 -10.48 18.70 8.62
C LEU A 163 -11.72 19.60 8.66
N THR A 164 -12.49 19.58 7.59
CA THR A 164 -13.72 20.36 7.43
C THR A 164 -14.81 19.50 6.81
N ASN A 165 -16.08 19.84 7.06
CA ASN A 165 -17.23 19.15 6.48
C ASN A 165 -17.26 17.63 6.74
N LEU A 166 -16.92 17.25 7.98
CA LEU A 166 -16.88 15.84 8.36
C LEU A 166 -18.31 15.29 8.53
N PRO A 167 -18.56 14.07 8.07
CA PRO A 167 -19.70 13.30 8.51
C PRO A 167 -19.41 12.79 9.92
N PHE A 168 -20.25 13.14 10.90
CA PHE A 168 -20.07 12.79 12.31
C PHE A 168 -20.69 11.43 12.67
N ASP A 169 -20.26 10.90 13.81
CA ASP A 169 -20.81 9.73 14.52
C ASP A 169 -20.80 8.44 13.68
N LYS A 170 -19.81 8.32 12.79
CA LYS A 170 -19.50 7.12 12.01
C LYS A 170 -18.03 7.04 11.66
N LEU A 171 -17.56 5.82 11.41
CA LEU A 171 -16.19 5.61 10.92
C LEU A 171 -16.02 6.22 9.53
N ILE A 172 -15.02 7.06 9.39
CA ILE A 172 -14.64 7.68 8.12
C ILE A 172 -13.15 7.48 7.85
N GLU A 173 -12.78 7.48 6.59
CA GLU A 173 -11.41 7.48 6.13
C GLU A 173 -11.05 8.86 5.57
N ILE A 174 -9.95 9.42 6.04
CA ILE A 174 -9.40 10.71 5.63
C ILE A 174 -8.16 10.44 4.77
N PRO A 175 -8.24 10.60 3.45
CA PRO A 175 -7.05 10.54 2.61
C PRO A 175 -6.12 11.70 2.95
N LEU A 176 -4.83 11.43 3.01
CA LEU A 176 -3.81 12.46 3.15
C LEU A 176 -3.72 13.25 1.84
N LYS A 177 -3.61 14.59 1.93
CA LYS A 177 -3.36 15.45 0.76
C LYS A 177 -2.05 15.08 0.06
N GLU A 178 -1.06 14.70 0.85
CA GLU A 178 0.20 14.13 0.41
C GLU A 178 0.53 12.92 1.29
N PRO A 179 0.79 11.74 0.69
CA PRO A 179 1.16 10.56 1.44
C PRO A 179 2.40 10.79 2.29
N PHE A 180 2.41 10.27 3.53
CA PHE A 180 3.51 10.44 4.46
C PHE A 180 4.45 9.23 4.43
N VAL A 181 5.74 9.45 4.16
CA VAL A 181 6.75 8.38 4.12
C VAL A 181 7.16 7.97 5.52
N ILE A 182 7.10 6.69 5.83
CA ILE A 182 7.51 6.14 7.13
C ILE A 182 9.03 5.97 7.20
N ASP A 183 9.65 6.55 8.21
CA ASP A 183 11.05 6.36 8.57
C ASP A 183 11.17 5.49 9.83
N ALA A 184 11.49 4.21 9.67
CA ALA A 184 11.62 3.29 10.80
C ALA A 184 12.80 3.61 11.74
N SER A 185 13.65 4.59 11.44
CA SER A 185 14.68 5.07 12.36
C SER A 185 14.13 5.98 13.47
N GLN A 186 12.88 6.44 13.34
CA GLN A 186 12.17 7.30 14.28
C GLN A 186 10.82 6.68 14.66
N GLU A 187 10.32 6.98 15.87
CA GLU A 187 8.93 6.65 16.23
C GLU A 187 7.95 7.49 15.39
N LEU A 188 6.77 6.93 15.14
CA LEU A 188 5.68 7.58 14.43
C LEU A 188 4.53 7.80 15.39
N ILE A 189 4.00 9.03 15.45
CA ILE A 189 2.76 9.36 16.16
C ILE A 189 1.75 9.84 15.12
N ILE A 190 0.56 9.25 15.15
CA ILE A 190 -0.60 9.69 14.38
C ILE A 190 -1.66 10.12 15.39
N ALA A 191 -2.07 11.39 15.32
CA ALA A 191 -2.94 11.98 16.31
C ALA A 191 -3.90 13.01 15.71
N PHE A 192 -5.02 13.22 16.40
CA PHE A 192 -5.94 14.32 16.14
C PHE A 192 -5.81 15.36 17.24
N HIS A 193 -5.61 16.62 16.86
CA HIS A 193 -5.90 17.76 17.73
C HIS A 193 -7.39 18.02 17.65
N ALA A 194 -8.07 17.90 18.78
CA ALA A 194 -9.51 18.01 18.88
C ALA A 194 -9.93 19.13 19.83
N GLU A 195 -11.01 19.81 19.48
CA GLU A 195 -11.63 20.84 20.32
C GLU A 195 -13.15 20.57 20.36
N ALA A 196 -13.67 20.41 21.58
CA ALA A 196 -15.11 20.37 21.81
C ALA A 196 -15.70 21.77 21.63
N LYS A 197 -16.62 21.93 20.70
CA LYS A 197 -17.35 23.19 20.43
C LYS A 197 -18.60 23.30 21.27
N LEU A 198 -19.07 22.18 21.82
CA LEU A 198 -20.20 22.07 22.72
C LEU A 198 -19.75 21.40 24.02
N SER A 199 -20.32 21.81 25.15
CA SER A 199 -20.00 21.22 26.45
C SER A 199 -20.39 19.73 26.57
N THR A 200 -21.21 19.25 25.65
CA THR A 200 -21.66 17.85 25.55
C THR A 200 -20.87 17.05 24.51
N ALA A 201 -19.88 17.64 23.86
CA ALA A 201 -19.07 16.97 22.85
C ALA A 201 -17.86 16.26 23.49
N TYR A 202 -17.66 15.00 23.10
CA TYR A 202 -16.56 14.14 23.55
C TYR A 202 -15.80 13.66 22.31
N PRO A 203 -14.75 14.39 21.89
CA PRO A 203 -14.18 14.22 20.55
C PRO A 203 -13.37 12.96 20.34
N ALA A 204 -12.88 12.27 21.37
CA ALA A 204 -11.99 11.12 21.23
C ALA A 204 -12.71 9.80 21.47
N VAL A 205 -13.05 9.09 20.43
CA VAL A 205 -13.64 7.75 20.50
C VAL A 205 -12.57 6.73 20.85
N MET A 206 -12.90 5.77 21.70
CA MET A 206 -12.02 4.70 22.20
C MET A 206 -12.67 3.34 22.02
N ASP A 207 -11.86 2.29 22.02
CA ASP A 207 -12.30 0.89 21.96
C ASP A 207 -12.62 0.30 23.35
N GLU A 208 -12.91 -1.00 23.41
CA GLU A 208 -13.20 -1.72 24.66
C GLU A 208 -11.93 -2.13 25.43
N GLY A 209 -10.73 -1.85 24.88
CA GLY A 209 -9.48 -2.32 25.47
C GLY A 209 -9.18 -3.81 25.23
N PRO A 210 -8.18 -4.38 25.89
CA PRO A 210 -7.27 -3.72 26.82
C PRO A 210 -6.35 -2.69 26.17
N ALA A 211 -5.91 -1.71 26.95
CA ALA A 211 -5.00 -0.67 26.48
C ALA A 211 -3.64 -1.26 26.06
N VAL A 212 -3.12 -0.81 24.92
CA VAL A 212 -1.72 -0.99 24.56
C VAL A 212 -0.94 0.22 25.05
N ASN A 213 -0.56 0.19 26.32
CA ASN A 213 -0.01 1.32 27.06
C ASN A 213 1.19 1.97 26.38
N GLY A 214 1.14 3.29 26.25
CA GLY A 214 2.14 4.11 25.57
C GLY A 214 2.14 3.97 24.03
N LYS A 215 1.18 3.20 23.48
CA LYS A 215 1.00 3.02 22.04
C LYS A 215 -0.42 3.40 21.58
N GLY A 216 -1.45 2.75 22.14
CA GLY A 216 -2.83 2.93 21.68
C GLY A 216 -3.58 4.09 22.34
N ASN A 217 -3.08 4.64 23.43
CA ASN A 217 -3.82 5.52 24.36
C ASN A 217 -3.09 6.84 24.69
N LEU A 218 -2.42 7.44 23.70
CA LEU A 218 -1.65 8.67 23.89
C LEU A 218 -2.50 9.92 23.93
N ILE A 219 -2.20 10.81 24.87
CA ILE A 219 -2.74 12.17 24.92
C ILE A 219 -1.61 13.23 25.00
N SER A 220 -1.92 14.43 24.56
CA SER A 220 -1.08 15.61 24.75
C SER A 220 -1.94 16.87 24.78
N PHE A 221 -1.49 17.90 25.50
CA PHE A 221 -2.13 19.22 25.50
C PHE A 221 -1.35 20.27 24.70
N ASP A 222 -0.08 20.02 24.43
CA ASP A 222 0.82 20.92 23.70
C ASP A 222 1.21 20.36 22.30
N GLY A 223 0.97 19.06 22.06
CA GLY A 223 1.38 18.35 20.82
C GLY A 223 2.86 17.99 20.78
N GLU A 224 3.58 18.14 21.87
CA GLU A 224 5.02 17.88 22.02
C GLU A 224 5.29 16.88 23.14
N THR A 225 4.66 17.07 24.30
CA THR A 225 4.76 16.18 25.46
C THR A 225 3.61 15.17 25.40
N TRP A 226 3.95 13.88 25.32
CA TRP A 226 2.98 12.81 25.16
C TRP A 226 2.93 11.93 26.42
N GLU A 227 1.73 11.81 26.97
CA GLU A 227 1.39 10.93 28.09
C GLU A 227 0.45 9.83 27.59
N TYR A 228 0.17 8.82 28.40
CA TYR A 228 -0.86 7.83 28.12
C TYR A 228 -1.89 7.81 29.26
N LEU A 229 -3.12 7.45 28.91
CA LEU A 229 -4.27 7.57 29.82
C LEU A 229 -4.27 6.56 30.97
N TYR A 230 -3.42 5.55 30.93
CA TYR A 230 -3.39 4.53 31.94
C TYR A 230 -2.48 4.97 33.10
N GLU A 231 -3.07 5.38 34.22
CA GLU A 231 -2.39 5.37 35.52
C GLU A 231 -3.05 4.28 36.37
N PRO A 232 -2.29 3.29 36.91
CA PRO A 232 -2.83 2.39 37.90
C PRO A 232 -3.28 3.23 39.12
N SER A 233 -4.57 3.47 39.24
CA SER A 233 -5.14 4.11 40.39
C SER A 233 -5.43 3.02 41.42
N GLU A 234 -5.22 3.33 42.74
CA GLU A 234 -5.65 2.46 43.84
C GLU A 234 -7.18 2.24 43.86
N ASN A 235 -7.92 3.04 43.07
CA ASN A 235 -9.35 2.90 42.84
C ASN A 235 -9.60 2.17 41.54
N GLU A 236 -9.99 0.89 41.59
CA GLU A 236 -10.31 0.04 40.43
C GLU A 236 -11.30 0.65 39.42
N ASN A 237 -12.02 1.69 39.78
CA ASN A 237 -13.04 2.37 38.97
C ASN A 237 -12.48 3.47 38.05
N GLU A 238 -11.19 3.78 38.09
CA GLU A 238 -10.56 4.85 37.31
C GLU A 238 -9.50 4.36 36.29
N ASN A 239 -9.46 3.06 36.05
CA ASN A 239 -8.53 2.50 35.06
C ASN A 239 -9.04 2.76 33.64
N TYR A 240 -8.37 3.65 32.91
CA TYR A 240 -8.61 3.91 31.49
C TYR A 240 -7.94 2.85 30.61
N ASP A 241 -8.49 1.64 30.61
CA ASP A 241 -7.94 0.48 29.90
C ASP A 241 -8.44 0.42 28.44
N PHE A 242 -8.27 1.51 27.69
CA PHE A 242 -8.78 1.69 26.33
C PHE A 242 -7.71 2.18 25.38
N ASN A 243 -7.93 1.96 24.07
CA ASN A 243 -7.13 2.58 23.02
C ASN A 243 -7.99 3.59 22.24
N PHE A 244 -7.36 4.64 21.71
CA PHE A 244 -8.08 5.57 20.83
C PHE A 244 -8.42 4.90 19.51
N PHE A 245 -9.68 5.05 19.08
CA PHE A 245 -10.23 4.43 17.89
C PHE A 245 -9.81 5.18 16.62
N LEU A 246 -8.58 4.93 16.18
CA LEU A 246 -8.02 5.46 14.94
C LEU A 246 -7.08 4.43 14.31
N ALA A 247 -7.02 4.42 12.99
CA ALA A 247 -6.14 3.52 12.24
C ALA A 247 -5.50 4.25 11.06
N ALA A 248 -4.32 3.83 10.65
CA ALA A 248 -3.69 4.34 9.43
C ALA A 248 -3.62 3.27 8.35
N THR A 249 -3.97 3.63 7.12
CA THR A 249 -3.78 2.79 5.94
C THR A 249 -2.40 3.05 5.36
N VAL A 250 -1.58 2.01 5.31
CA VAL A 250 -0.24 2.04 4.73
C VAL A 250 -0.23 1.26 3.43
N SER A 251 0.36 1.84 2.37
CA SER A 251 0.52 1.17 1.08
C SER A 251 1.94 0.64 0.87
N SER A 252 2.08 -0.36 0.00
CA SER A 252 3.37 -0.91 -0.42
C SER A 252 4.17 0.02 -1.34
N LYS A 253 3.60 1.14 -1.78
CA LYS A 253 4.35 2.18 -2.48
C LYS A 253 5.49 2.69 -1.60
N THR A 254 6.62 3.00 -2.22
CA THR A 254 7.79 3.51 -1.52
C THR A 254 8.23 4.85 -2.06
N LYS A 255 8.78 5.69 -1.19
CA LYS A 255 9.46 6.94 -1.54
C LYS A 255 10.71 7.10 -0.67
N ASP A 256 11.66 7.87 -1.17
CA ASP A 256 12.80 8.30 -0.36
C ASP A 256 12.35 9.16 0.81
N ILE A 257 13.01 8.98 1.95
CA ILE A 257 12.72 9.77 3.14
C ILE A 257 13.21 11.21 2.91
N PRO A 258 12.34 12.22 3.03
CA PRO A 258 12.72 13.60 2.80
C PRO A 258 13.81 14.06 3.79
N THR A 259 14.89 14.64 3.28
CA THR A 259 15.93 15.25 4.11
C THR A 259 15.42 16.59 4.69
N ILE A 260 15.39 16.70 6.01
CA ILE A 260 14.99 17.94 6.68
C ILE A 260 16.16 18.94 6.62
N LYS A 261 15.94 20.08 5.96
CA LYS A 261 16.80 21.25 6.15
C LYS A 261 16.45 21.86 7.51
N THR A 262 17.42 21.88 8.41
CA THR A 262 17.25 22.36 9.80
C THR A 262 16.82 23.82 9.81
N ALA A 263 15.58 24.09 10.22
CA ALA A 263 15.18 25.40 10.71
C ALA A 263 15.20 25.35 12.24
N SER A 264 15.82 26.34 12.87
CA SER A 264 15.85 26.50 14.32
C SER A 264 14.45 26.85 14.81
N ASN A 265 13.91 26.14 15.78
CA ASN A 265 12.67 26.51 16.46
C ASN A 265 12.93 26.75 17.93
N ASP A 266 12.47 27.88 18.37
CA ASP A 266 12.27 28.23 19.79
C ASP A 266 11.14 27.39 20.37
N THR A 267 11.42 26.72 21.47
CA THR A 267 10.45 25.89 22.19
C THR A 267 9.99 26.65 23.42
N THR A 268 8.72 27.04 23.44
CA THR A 268 8.08 27.56 24.65
C THR A 268 7.42 26.36 25.36
N LEU A 269 7.94 26.00 26.52
CA LEU A 269 7.39 24.96 27.39
C LEU A 269 6.08 25.46 28.03
N LEU A 270 4.96 24.83 27.73
CA LEU A 270 3.69 25.02 28.43
C LEU A 270 3.57 24.01 29.57
N SER A 271 3.10 24.49 30.71
CA SER A 271 2.96 23.73 31.96
C SER A 271 1.94 22.61 31.87
N LYS A 272 2.21 21.48 32.54
CA LYS A 272 1.29 20.35 32.74
C LYS A 272 -0.07 20.84 33.23
N SER A 273 -1.14 20.42 32.57
CA SER A 273 -2.51 20.63 33.01
C SER A 273 -3.03 19.36 33.68
N SER A 274 -3.49 19.44 34.90
CA SER A 274 -4.17 18.39 35.66
C SER A 274 -5.67 18.31 35.31
N ALA A 275 -6.01 18.39 34.03
CA ALA A 275 -7.40 18.32 33.60
C ALA A 275 -7.90 16.86 33.64
N MET A 276 -8.97 16.64 34.42
CA MET A 276 -9.65 15.33 34.47
C MET A 276 -10.45 15.09 33.19
N PRO A 277 -10.37 13.90 32.57
CA PRO A 277 -11.18 13.54 31.42
C PRO A 277 -12.65 13.32 31.82
N ILE A 278 -13.54 13.56 30.87
CA ILE A 278 -14.97 13.25 30.99
C ILE A 278 -15.29 12.16 29.98
N LEU A 279 -15.90 11.06 30.43
CA LEU A 279 -16.26 9.90 29.62
C LEU A 279 -17.75 9.84 29.33
N THR A 280 -18.13 9.36 28.15
CA THR A 280 -19.53 9.01 27.85
C THR A 280 -19.55 7.74 26.97
N ARG A 281 -20.59 6.91 27.15
CA ARG A 281 -20.82 5.79 26.22
C ARG A 281 -21.36 6.32 24.91
N ILE A 282 -20.88 5.76 23.81
CA ILE A 282 -21.46 5.96 22.48
C ILE A 282 -22.45 4.83 22.20
N SER A 283 -23.57 5.15 21.56
CA SER A 283 -24.43 4.12 20.96
C SER A 283 -23.61 3.35 19.94
N GLU A 284 -23.74 2.02 19.91
CA GLU A 284 -22.95 1.13 19.06
C GLU A 284 -22.85 1.67 17.63
N VAL A 285 -21.68 2.19 17.30
CA VAL A 285 -21.31 2.45 15.91
C VAL A 285 -20.84 1.09 15.40
N GLY A 286 -21.63 0.42 14.58
CA GLY A 286 -21.37 -0.92 14.03
C GLY A 286 -20.14 -0.99 13.13
N SER A 287 -19.02 -0.44 13.57
CA SER A 287 -17.76 -0.31 12.85
C SER A 287 -16.69 -1.10 13.60
N SER A 288 -16.12 -2.09 12.98
CA SER A 288 -14.97 -2.79 13.52
C SER A 288 -13.72 -2.49 12.70
N LEU A 289 -12.68 -1.98 13.37
CA LEU A 289 -11.33 -1.99 12.85
C LEU A 289 -10.71 -3.34 13.24
N ARG A 290 -10.19 -4.10 12.29
CA ARG A 290 -9.44 -5.31 12.63
C ARG A 290 -8.01 -4.92 12.96
N SER A 291 -7.61 -5.14 14.21
CA SER A 291 -6.23 -4.94 14.65
C SER A 291 -5.28 -5.72 13.75
N SER A 292 -4.25 -5.05 13.25
CA SER A 292 -3.10 -5.71 12.66
C SER A 292 -1.83 -5.01 13.11
N GLN A 293 -0.89 -5.79 13.66
CA GLN A 293 0.47 -5.33 13.80
C GLN A 293 1.05 -5.07 12.39
N ALA A 294 1.92 -4.08 12.28
CA ALA A 294 2.64 -3.80 11.06
C ALA A 294 3.38 -5.05 10.58
N SER A 295 3.10 -5.49 9.36
CA SER A 295 3.74 -6.62 8.72
C SER A 295 4.42 -6.20 7.42
N ALA A 296 5.49 -6.91 7.04
CA ALA A 296 6.14 -6.65 5.76
C ALA A 296 5.22 -7.00 4.59
N PHE A 297 5.16 -6.13 3.59
CA PHE A 297 4.50 -6.45 2.34
C PHE A 297 5.26 -7.53 1.56
N PRO A 298 4.57 -8.32 0.72
CA PRO A 298 5.23 -9.25 -0.18
C PRO A 298 6.25 -8.54 -1.07
N THR A 299 7.46 -9.07 -1.13
CA THR A 299 8.54 -8.47 -1.91
C THR A 299 8.42 -8.87 -3.37
N ILE A 300 8.10 -7.92 -4.22
CA ILE A 300 8.11 -8.11 -5.68
C ILE A 300 9.55 -8.12 -6.16
N THR A 301 9.92 -9.17 -6.91
CA THR A 301 11.26 -9.35 -7.49
C THR A 301 11.32 -9.13 -8.99
N GLY A 302 10.17 -9.12 -9.67
CA GLY A 302 10.09 -8.93 -11.11
C GLY A 302 8.78 -9.42 -11.71
N TYR A 303 8.82 -9.71 -13.02
CA TYR A 303 7.64 -10.10 -13.80
C TYR A 303 7.99 -11.16 -14.83
N ASN A 304 7.03 -12.04 -15.13
CA ASN A 304 7.07 -12.90 -16.29
C ASN A 304 6.07 -12.43 -17.34
N ILE A 305 6.45 -12.51 -18.59
CA ILE A 305 5.62 -12.11 -19.73
C ILE A 305 5.25 -13.34 -20.54
N TYR A 306 4.00 -13.42 -20.90
CA TYR A 306 3.41 -14.54 -21.64
C TYR A 306 2.75 -14.05 -22.92
N ARG A 307 2.79 -14.89 -23.92
CA ARG A 307 2.14 -14.74 -25.21
C ARG A 307 1.32 -16.01 -25.49
N ASN A 308 0.00 -15.88 -25.63
CA ASN A 308 -0.93 -17.00 -25.80
C ASN A 308 -0.67 -18.13 -24.76
N GLY A 309 -0.48 -17.74 -23.49
CA GLY A 309 -0.23 -18.66 -22.38
C GLY A 309 1.21 -19.15 -22.22
N SER A 310 2.06 -19.00 -23.24
CA SER A 310 3.47 -19.43 -23.23
C SER A 310 4.39 -18.30 -22.75
N LYS A 311 5.30 -18.62 -21.83
CA LYS A 311 6.27 -17.63 -21.32
C LYS A 311 7.27 -17.24 -22.41
N ILE A 312 7.39 -15.95 -22.67
CA ILE A 312 8.31 -15.38 -23.67
C ILE A 312 9.41 -14.50 -23.09
N GLY A 313 9.24 -14.04 -21.85
CA GLY A 313 10.20 -13.15 -21.22
C GLY A 313 10.15 -13.17 -19.71
N ASN A 314 11.23 -12.63 -19.12
CA ASN A 314 11.35 -12.39 -17.69
C ASN A 314 12.00 -11.03 -17.49
N VAL A 315 11.44 -10.22 -16.59
CA VAL A 315 11.97 -8.91 -16.18
C VAL A 315 12.33 -9.02 -14.68
N PRO A 316 13.61 -9.31 -14.33
CA PRO A 316 14.02 -9.53 -12.94
C PRO A 316 14.27 -8.21 -12.18
N ASN A 317 13.43 -7.24 -12.39
CA ASN A 317 13.47 -5.93 -11.74
C ASN A 317 12.06 -5.36 -11.62
N LYS A 318 11.59 -5.16 -10.37
CA LYS A 318 10.25 -4.66 -10.10
C LYS A 318 9.96 -3.25 -10.63
N PHE A 319 10.99 -2.44 -10.82
CA PHE A 319 10.85 -1.06 -11.30
C PHE A 319 10.72 -0.95 -12.82
N ILE A 320 10.99 -2.05 -13.54
CA ILE A 320 10.79 -2.12 -14.99
C ILE A 320 9.42 -2.73 -15.24
N THR A 321 8.49 -1.91 -15.68
CA THR A 321 7.08 -2.29 -15.91
C THR A 321 6.72 -2.27 -17.38
N GLN A 322 7.67 -2.69 -18.22
CA GLN A 322 7.46 -2.85 -19.67
C GLN A 322 8.35 -3.93 -20.26
N TYR A 323 7.90 -4.50 -21.38
CA TYR A 323 8.61 -5.50 -22.15
C TYR A 323 8.33 -5.30 -23.64
N ILE A 324 9.35 -5.48 -24.48
CA ILE A 324 9.23 -5.39 -25.94
C ILE A 324 9.38 -6.80 -26.53
N ASP A 325 8.29 -7.32 -27.09
CA ASP A 325 8.33 -8.55 -27.91
C ASP A 325 8.71 -8.18 -29.35
N LYS A 326 9.96 -8.55 -29.73
CA LYS A 326 10.51 -8.31 -31.06
C LYS A 326 10.23 -9.45 -32.05
N GLN A 327 9.60 -10.53 -31.60
CA GLN A 327 9.38 -11.76 -32.36
C GLN A 327 7.89 -12.18 -32.30
N ALA A 328 7.00 -11.20 -32.29
CA ALA A 328 5.57 -11.48 -32.29
C ALA A 328 5.17 -12.17 -33.60
N PRO A 329 4.52 -13.37 -33.57
CA PRO A 329 4.02 -14.00 -34.77
C PRO A 329 2.85 -13.24 -35.36
N THR A 330 2.51 -13.50 -36.61
CA THR A 330 1.27 -12.99 -37.21
C THR A 330 0.03 -13.62 -36.60
N GLY A 331 -1.06 -12.86 -36.52
CA GLY A 331 -2.34 -13.30 -35.99
C GLY A 331 -2.76 -12.57 -34.71
N SER A 332 -3.86 -13.05 -34.11
CA SER A 332 -4.35 -12.52 -32.83
C SER A 332 -3.51 -13.06 -31.68
N ILE A 333 -3.03 -12.16 -30.84
CA ILE A 333 -2.11 -12.46 -29.72
C ILE A 333 -2.65 -11.87 -28.44
N LEU A 334 -2.86 -12.74 -27.44
CA LEU A 334 -3.11 -12.32 -26.07
C LEU A 334 -1.79 -12.27 -25.29
N TYR A 335 -1.46 -11.08 -24.77
CA TYR A 335 -0.38 -10.91 -23.82
C TYR A 335 -0.87 -10.98 -22.40
N GLN A 336 -0.06 -11.56 -21.54
CA GLN A 336 -0.33 -11.69 -20.11
C GLN A 336 0.94 -11.39 -19.34
N VAL A 337 0.78 -10.86 -18.13
CA VAL A 337 1.90 -10.59 -17.22
C VAL A 337 1.59 -11.15 -15.84
N SER A 338 2.57 -11.78 -15.20
CA SER A 338 2.50 -12.19 -13.79
C SER A 338 3.56 -11.47 -12.98
N THR A 339 3.31 -11.34 -11.67
CA THR A 339 4.26 -10.77 -10.70
C THR A 339 5.05 -11.90 -10.04
N LEU A 340 6.35 -11.70 -9.85
CA LEU A 340 7.24 -12.62 -9.14
C LEU A 340 7.49 -12.14 -7.72
N TYR A 341 7.40 -13.07 -6.76
CA TYR A 341 7.63 -12.89 -5.34
C TYR A 341 8.71 -13.86 -4.86
N GLY A 342 9.98 -13.55 -5.21
CA GLY A 342 11.08 -14.50 -5.03
C GLY A 342 10.90 -15.72 -5.94
N LYS A 343 10.65 -16.88 -5.34
CA LYS A 343 10.39 -18.14 -6.09
C LYS A 343 8.91 -18.36 -6.45
N ASP A 344 8.03 -17.58 -5.85
CA ASP A 344 6.58 -17.70 -6.05
C ASP A 344 6.12 -16.74 -7.15
N GLU A 345 5.04 -17.11 -7.84
CA GLU A 345 4.48 -16.36 -8.96
C GLU A 345 2.98 -16.18 -8.79
N SER A 346 2.47 -14.98 -9.08
CA SER A 346 1.04 -14.70 -9.09
C SER A 346 0.31 -15.40 -10.23
N LYS A 347 -1.02 -15.36 -10.23
CA LYS A 347 -1.81 -15.58 -11.44
C LYS A 347 -1.40 -14.55 -12.50
N LYS A 348 -1.76 -14.83 -13.76
CA LYS A 348 -1.50 -13.95 -14.90
C LYS A 348 -2.59 -12.88 -15.00
N ALA A 349 -2.21 -11.64 -15.30
CA ALA A 349 -3.12 -10.59 -15.71
C ALA A 349 -3.14 -10.51 -17.23
N ASP A 350 -4.31 -10.51 -17.82
CA ASP A 350 -4.50 -10.35 -19.26
C ASP A 350 -4.30 -8.89 -19.67
N ALA A 351 -3.78 -8.66 -20.87
CA ALA A 351 -3.77 -7.35 -21.49
C ALA A 351 -5.21 -6.89 -21.81
N ASP A 352 -5.42 -5.58 -21.85
CA ASP A 352 -6.70 -4.93 -22.10
C ASP A 352 -7.37 -5.35 -23.44
N LYS A 353 -6.56 -5.79 -24.38
CA LYS A 353 -7.00 -6.27 -25.69
C LYS A 353 -6.00 -7.22 -26.31
N GLU A 354 -6.47 -8.08 -27.18
CA GLU A 354 -5.61 -8.82 -28.09
C GLU A 354 -4.98 -7.91 -29.14
N VAL A 355 -3.75 -8.20 -29.51
CA VAL A 355 -3.04 -7.49 -30.58
C VAL A 355 -3.08 -8.33 -31.85
N ASN A 356 -3.57 -7.77 -32.93
CA ASN A 356 -3.50 -8.39 -34.26
C ASN A 356 -2.19 -7.99 -34.93
N VAL A 357 -1.26 -8.93 -35.07
CA VAL A 357 0.02 -8.72 -35.77
C VAL A 357 -0.10 -9.27 -37.18
N GLY A 358 0.05 -8.40 -38.14
CA GLY A 358 0.34 -8.77 -39.51
C GLY A 358 -0.74 -9.48 -40.30
N ASN A 359 -1.98 -8.98 -40.30
CA ASN A 359 -2.95 -9.26 -41.34
C ASN A 359 -3.73 -8.02 -41.83
N GLU A 360 -3.34 -6.83 -41.39
CA GLU A 360 -3.49 -5.78 -42.34
C GLU A 360 -2.46 -6.13 -43.43
N LYS A 361 -2.92 -6.58 -44.57
CA LYS A 361 -2.25 -6.32 -45.83
C LYS A 361 -1.98 -4.81 -45.76
N ILE A 362 -0.79 -4.44 -45.27
CA ILE A 362 -0.22 -3.19 -45.69
C ILE A 362 -0.13 -3.46 -47.17
N ILE A 363 -1.14 -3.04 -47.92
CA ILE A 363 -0.96 -2.67 -49.29
C ILE A 363 0.01 -1.53 -49.07
N LEU A 364 1.30 -1.88 -49.20
CA LEU A 364 2.31 -0.93 -49.56
C LEU A 364 1.71 -0.37 -50.83
N SER A 365 0.89 0.66 -50.70
CA SER A 365 0.56 1.50 -51.83
C SER A 365 1.94 1.87 -52.31
N GLU A 366 2.22 1.67 -53.60
CA GLU A 366 3.50 2.02 -54.21
C GLU A 366 3.75 3.55 -54.09
N THR A 367 3.15 4.20 -53.10
CA THR A 367 3.29 5.61 -52.77
C THR A 367 4.64 5.77 -52.06
N THR A 368 5.56 6.35 -52.72
CA THR A 368 6.89 6.70 -52.20
C THR A 368 6.99 8.21 -52.05
N ILE A 369 7.92 8.63 -51.20
CA ILE A 369 8.20 10.05 -50.96
C ILE A 369 9.57 10.36 -51.51
N SER A 370 9.68 11.44 -52.28
CA SER A 370 10.95 11.94 -52.81
C SER A 370 10.97 13.47 -52.76
N PRO A 371 12.12 14.09 -52.46
CA PRO A 371 13.36 13.47 -51.99
C PRO A 371 13.27 13.04 -50.53
N THR A 372 14.11 12.09 -50.13
CA THR A 372 14.21 11.67 -48.72
C THR A 372 15.03 12.64 -47.84
N VAL A 373 15.74 13.55 -48.48
CA VAL A 373 16.38 14.73 -47.85
C VAL A 373 15.75 15.95 -48.48
N PHE A 374 15.06 16.75 -47.68
CA PHE A 374 14.22 17.85 -48.18
C PHE A 374 14.35 19.09 -47.26
N THR A 375 14.01 20.25 -47.83
CA THR A 375 13.89 21.52 -47.09
C THR A 375 12.46 22.03 -47.07
N ASP A 376 11.85 22.24 -48.20
CA ASP A 376 10.58 22.97 -48.31
C ASP A 376 9.41 22.07 -48.69
N GLN A 377 9.63 20.99 -49.40
CA GLN A 377 8.59 20.09 -49.88
C GLN A 377 9.09 18.67 -50.14
N VAL A 378 8.18 17.74 -50.13
CA VAL A 378 8.34 16.37 -50.64
C VAL A 378 7.22 16.09 -51.63
N GLU A 379 7.48 15.18 -52.56
CA GLU A 379 6.49 14.75 -53.57
C GLU A 379 6.10 13.30 -53.28
N LEU A 380 4.77 13.03 -53.35
CA LEU A 380 4.20 11.70 -53.19
C LEU A 380 4.09 11.07 -54.59
N PHE A 381 4.75 9.93 -54.77
CA PHE A 381 4.71 9.13 -56.00
C PHE A 381 3.96 7.82 -55.73
N GLY A 382 2.97 7.55 -56.56
CA GLY A 382 2.17 6.34 -56.53
C GLY A 382 0.92 6.46 -57.34
N ASN A 383 0.27 5.36 -57.64
CA ASN A 383 -0.93 5.29 -58.45
C ASN A 383 -2.23 5.37 -57.61
N GLU A 384 -2.13 5.33 -56.31
CA GLU A 384 -3.27 5.34 -55.38
C GLU A 384 -3.48 6.70 -54.72
N LYS A 385 -4.74 7.00 -54.44
CA LYS A 385 -5.10 8.21 -53.73
C LYS A 385 -4.80 8.07 -52.24
N VAL A 386 -4.00 8.99 -51.71
CA VAL A 386 -3.70 9.04 -50.28
C VAL A 386 -4.84 9.79 -49.56
N ASP A 387 -5.55 9.13 -48.67
CA ASP A 387 -6.64 9.72 -47.92
C ASP A 387 -6.17 10.52 -46.73
N LEU A 388 -5.09 10.10 -46.04
CA LEU A 388 -4.49 10.76 -44.91
C LEU A 388 -2.98 10.66 -44.96
N LEU A 389 -2.30 11.77 -44.75
CA LEU A 389 -0.87 11.85 -44.52
C LEU A 389 -0.62 12.40 -43.11
N GLU A 390 0.28 11.74 -42.38
CA GLU A 390 0.81 12.24 -41.13
C GLU A 390 2.32 12.27 -41.18
N VAL A 391 2.93 13.38 -40.77
CA VAL A 391 4.36 13.51 -40.56
C VAL A 391 4.63 13.52 -39.07
N ILE A 392 5.45 12.59 -38.61
CA ILE A 392 5.67 12.29 -37.21
C ILE A 392 7.15 12.42 -36.86
N THR A 393 7.47 13.05 -35.73
CA THR A 393 8.81 13.08 -35.16
C THR A 393 9.21 11.71 -34.59
N LEU A 394 10.50 11.45 -34.38
CA LEU A 394 10.96 10.17 -33.80
C LEU A 394 10.42 9.87 -32.39
N ASP A 395 10.02 10.88 -31.65
CA ASP A 395 9.37 10.75 -30.35
C ASP A 395 7.84 10.56 -30.43
N GLY A 396 7.29 10.42 -31.67
CA GLY A 396 5.91 10.07 -31.92
C GLY A 396 4.93 11.24 -31.97
N LYS A 397 5.42 12.49 -32.03
CA LYS A 397 4.57 13.69 -32.14
C LYS A 397 4.20 13.96 -33.58
N THR A 398 2.90 14.01 -33.92
CA THR A 398 2.42 14.43 -35.22
C THR A 398 2.67 15.93 -35.42
N VAL A 399 3.41 16.31 -36.44
CA VAL A 399 3.77 17.70 -36.80
C VAL A 399 3.05 18.21 -38.04
N ILE A 400 2.64 17.33 -38.94
CA ILE A 400 1.76 17.63 -40.09
C ILE A 400 0.71 16.54 -40.13
N ARG A 401 -0.56 16.95 -40.32
CA ARG A 401 -1.66 16.05 -40.61
C ARG A 401 -2.52 16.62 -41.72
N GLN A 402 -2.61 15.91 -42.81
CA GLN A 402 -3.34 16.39 -44.01
C GLN A 402 -4.25 15.30 -44.57
N LYS A 403 -5.57 15.61 -44.67
CA LYS A 403 -6.50 14.73 -45.35
C LYS A 403 -6.51 15.01 -46.86
N ASN A 404 -6.55 13.93 -47.65
CA ASN A 404 -6.48 13.98 -49.10
C ASN A 404 -5.32 14.89 -49.58
N PRO A 405 -4.08 14.62 -49.22
CA PRO A 405 -2.94 15.44 -49.64
C PRO A 405 -2.82 15.45 -51.16
N GLY A 406 -2.41 16.56 -51.72
CA GLY A 406 -1.98 16.61 -53.12
C GLY A 406 -0.68 15.86 -53.33
N LYS A 407 -0.21 15.83 -54.56
CA LYS A 407 1.10 15.20 -54.85
C LYS A 407 2.27 15.88 -54.15
N ILE A 408 2.15 17.15 -53.80
CA ILE A 408 3.21 17.93 -53.16
C ILE A 408 2.77 18.21 -51.73
N VAL A 409 3.66 17.88 -50.77
CA VAL A 409 3.48 18.19 -49.35
C VAL A 409 4.54 19.18 -48.91
N TYR A 410 4.11 20.34 -48.46
CA TYR A 410 4.99 21.41 -48.00
C TYR A 410 5.52 21.12 -46.61
N THR A 411 6.83 21.15 -46.45
CA THR A 411 7.55 20.81 -45.22
C THR A 411 8.37 21.97 -44.66
N GLY A 412 8.36 23.14 -45.31
CA GLY A 412 9.15 24.29 -44.91
C GLY A 412 8.88 24.85 -43.49
N SER A 413 7.82 24.39 -42.83
CA SER A 413 7.57 24.70 -41.42
C SER A 413 8.23 23.76 -40.42
N LEU A 414 8.87 22.68 -40.91
CA LEU A 414 9.54 21.70 -40.06
C LEU A 414 10.94 22.18 -39.67
N SER A 415 11.33 21.98 -38.43
CA SER A 415 12.72 22.19 -38.00
C SER A 415 13.63 21.09 -38.58
N SER A 416 14.95 21.34 -38.62
CA SER A 416 15.90 20.29 -39.02
C SER A 416 15.75 19.07 -38.14
N GLY A 417 15.56 17.89 -38.72
CA GLY A 417 15.33 16.65 -37.98
C GLY A 417 15.04 15.45 -38.89
N ILE A 418 14.77 14.32 -38.27
CA ILE A 418 14.34 13.08 -38.93
C ILE A 418 12.82 12.94 -38.65
N TYR A 419 12.08 12.67 -39.73
CA TYR A 419 10.64 12.52 -39.70
C TYR A 419 10.19 11.22 -40.34
N ILE A 420 9.06 10.72 -39.94
CA ILE A 420 8.34 9.57 -40.47
C ILE A 420 7.10 10.09 -41.20
N PHE A 421 6.88 9.65 -42.43
CA PHE A 421 5.72 10.00 -43.24
C PHE A 421 4.77 8.84 -43.36
#